data_6dbcccf43e7748c31fb666a1a832623b
#
_entry.id   6dbcccf43e7748c31fb666a1a832623b
#
_cell.length_a   1.000
_cell.length_b   1.000
_cell.length_c   1.000
_cell.angle_alpha   90.00
_cell.angle_beta   90.00
_cell.angle_gamma   90.00
#
_symmetry.space_group_name_H-M   'P 1'
#
loop_
_entity.id
_entity.type
_entity.pdbx_description
1 polymer ?
#
loop_
_entity_poly.entity_id
_entity_poly.type
_entity_poly.pdbx_seq_one_letter_code
_entity_poly.pdbx_strand_id
1 'polypeptide(L)'
;GQSCNPVHMQLALNMGKNTFYKHLKLFGMTEKTGIDYPGESNPIVTDEGNVGPLELASMGFGQGIAITPMQLITAVSAIGNDGVMMKPHFVRKLTDKDGKTVVEFKPTKVRKVLSSETCEEMLNIMEQQVDKYGGRTAKMPGYRIGGKTGTSSKAVNGSYSQSKTDTSFICMAPIDNPKIVVLIVCNSPNQSYADITAIPIAN
;
A
#
# COMPACT_ATOMS: atom_id res chain seq x y z
N GLY A 1 -8.51 13.05 -6.81
CA GLY A 1 -9.53 12.03 -6.79
C GLY A 1 -9.59 11.07 -7.97
N GLN A 2 -9.16 11.42 -9.20
CA GLN A 2 -9.36 10.58 -10.39
C GLN A 2 -8.14 9.73 -10.79
N SER A 3 -7.16 9.55 -9.91
CA SER A 3 -5.93 8.77 -10.19
C SER A 3 -5.25 9.14 -11.52
N CYS A 4 -5.12 10.45 -11.77
CA CYS A 4 -4.58 10.98 -13.02
C CYS A 4 -3.07 10.71 -13.11
N ASN A 5 -2.66 9.77 -13.98
CA ASN A 5 -1.25 9.40 -14.13
C ASN A 5 -0.35 10.58 -14.49
N PRO A 6 -0.69 11.48 -15.48
CA PRO A 6 0.12 12.64 -15.79
C PRO A 6 0.43 13.55 -14.58
N VAL A 7 -0.53 13.72 -13.66
CA VAL A 7 -0.32 14.50 -12.45
C VAL A 7 0.71 13.83 -11.54
N HIS A 8 0.61 12.52 -11.32
CA HIS A 8 1.56 11.78 -10.49
C HIS A 8 2.96 11.72 -11.13
N MET A 9 3.03 11.59 -12.45
CA MET A 9 4.29 11.69 -13.20
C MET A 9 4.97 13.04 -12.94
N GLN A 10 4.23 14.14 -13.09
CA GLN A 10 4.77 15.48 -12.88
C GLN A 10 5.18 15.71 -11.42
N LEU A 11 4.41 15.21 -10.45
CA LEU A 11 4.77 15.29 -9.03
C LEU A 11 6.07 14.55 -8.74
N ALA A 12 6.27 13.34 -9.28
CA ALA A 12 7.50 12.58 -9.11
C ALA A 12 8.70 13.31 -9.73
N LEU A 13 8.54 13.86 -10.94
CA LEU A 13 9.59 14.64 -11.61
C LEU A 13 9.93 15.90 -10.83
N ASN A 14 8.94 16.63 -10.31
CA ASN A 14 9.15 17.83 -9.50
C ASN A 14 9.82 17.52 -8.15
N MET A 15 9.47 16.38 -7.55
CA MET A 15 10.09 15.89 -6.31
C MET A 15 11.58 15.56 -6.52
N GLY A 16 11.91 15.05 -7.69
CA GLY A 16 13.24 14.61 -8.06
C GLY A 16 13.60 13.22 -7.49
N LYS A 17 14.51 12.57 -8.18
CA LYS A 17 14.92 11.19 -7.92
C LYS A 17 15.38 10.94 -6.47
N ASN A 18 16.27 11.78 -5.96
CA ASN A 18 16.84 11.59 -4.62
C ASN A 18 15.75 11.63 -3.53
N THR A 19 14.84 12.60 -3.61
CA THR A 19 13.73 12.72 -2.65
C THR A 19 12.77 11.54 -2.79
N PHE A 20 12.43 11.14 -4.01
CA PHE A 20 11.57 9.99 -4.27
C PHE A 20 12.14 8.71 -3.66
N TYR A 21 13.41 8.39 -3.92
CA TYR A 21 14.07 7.21 -3.35
C TYR A 21 14.24 7.27 -1.84
N LYS A 22 14.49 8.47 -1.28
CA LYS A 22 14.50 8.66 0.17
C LYS A 22 13.18 8.20 0.79
N HIS A 23 12.05 8.57 0.18
CA HIS A 23 10.73 8.17 0.67
C HIS A 23 10.43 6.70 0.40
N LEU A 24 10.80 6.12 -0.74
CA LEU A 24 10.68 4.68 -0.96
C LEU A 24 11.38 3.87 0.14
N LYS A 25 12.62 4.24 0.48
CA LYS A 25 13.39 3.62 1.58
C LYS A 25 12.73 3.86 2.93
N LEU A 26 12.24 5.08 3.18
CA LEU A 26 11.59 5.43 4.43
C LEU A 26 10.32 4.60 4.67
N PHE A 27 9.54 4.34 3.61
CA PHE A 27 8.35 3.48 3.66
C PHE A 27 8.65 1.98 3.55
N GLY A 28 9.93 1.55 3.55
CA GLY A 28 10.32 0.15 3.52
C GLY A 28 10.04 -0.57 2.20
N MET A 29 9.87 0.17 1.10
CA MET A 29 9.55 -0.40 -0.21
C MET A 29 10.77 -0.98 -0.94
N THR A 30 11.97 -0.82 -0.39
CA THR A 30 13.23 -1.33 -0.95
C THR A 30 13.81 -2.51 -0.19
N GLU A 31 13.13 -2.98 0.86
CA GLU A 31 13.60 -4.04 1.75
C GLU A 31 12.44 -4.94 2.19
N LYS A 32 12.73 -6.14 2.68
CA LYS A 32 11.73 -7.01 3.29
C LYS A 32 11.18 -6.39 4.58
N THR A 33 9.92 -6.67 4.90
CA THR A 33 9.31 -6.21 6.16
C THR A 33 9.86 -6.94 7.38
N GLY A 34 10.43 -8.13 7.18
CA GLY A 34 10.92 -9.00 8.24
C GLY A 34 9.78 -9.60 9.07
N ILE A 35 8.60 -9.80 8.46
CA ILE A 35 7.49 -10.52 9.09
C ILE A 35 7.92 -11.95 9.45
N ASP A 36 7.38 -12.47 10.53
CA ASP A 36 7.63 -13.82 11.04
C ASP A 36 6.94 -14.93 10.22
N TYR A 37 6.95 -14.79 8.90
CA TYR A 37 6.39 -15.75 7.95
C TYR A 37 7.44 -16.15 6.90
N PRO A 38 7.64 -17.45 6.64
CA PRO A 38 8.61 -17.93 5.65
C PRO A 38 8.18 -17.55 4.23
N GLY A 39 9.15 -17.24 3.37
CA GLY A 39 8.93 -17.02 1.95
C GLY A 39 8.61 -15.57 1.56
N GLU A 40 8.88 -14.59 2.42
CA GLU A 40 8.78 -13.18 2.02
C GLU A 40 9.74 -12.87 0.86
N SER A 41 9.17 -12.43 -0.28
CA SER A 41 9.93 -12.08 -1.48
C SER A 41 10.65 -10.73 -1.32
N ASN A 42 11.74 -10.56 -2.05
CA ASN A 42 12.36 -9.23 -2.19
C ASN A 42 11.50 -8.33 -3.09
N PRO A 43 11.45 -7.03 -2.84
CA PRO A 43 10.90 -6.08 -3.81
C PRO A 43 11.80 -6.03 -5.05
N ILE A 44 11.22 -5.61 -6.17
CA ILE A 44 11.95 -5.31 -7.41
C ILE A 44 11.84 -3.81 -7.62
N VAL A 45 12.92 -3.10 -7.33
CA VAL A 45 13.05 -1.65 -7.50
C VAL A 45 14.36 -1.40 -8.21
N THR A 46 14.33 -0.64 -9.30
CA THR A 46 15.54 -0.26 -10.03
C THR A 46 16.48 0.54 -9.14
N ASP A 47 17.78 0.28 -9.21
CA ASP A 47 18.76 1.06 -8.45
C ASP A 47 18.68 2.55 -8.82
N GLU A 48 18.77 3.41 -7.81
CA GLU A 48 18.64 4.86 -7.93
C GLU A 48 19.59 5.44 -9.00
N GLY A 49 20.80 4.88 -9.13
CA GLY A 49 21.79 5.28 -10.14
C GLY A 49 21.32 5.05 -11.58
N ASN A 50 20.49 4.06 -11.80
CA ASN A 50 20.03 3.63 -13.13
C ASN A 50 18.66 4.22 -13.53
N VAL A 51 18.06 5.07 -12.69
CA VAL A 51 16.76 5.68 -12.94
C VAL A 51 16.93 7.02 -13.66
N GLY A 52 16.37 7.10 -14.87
CA GLY A 52 16.20 8.32 -15.64
C GLY A 52 14.85 9.00 -15.39
N PRO A 53 14.60 10.12 -16.07
CA PRO A 53 13.32 10.85 -15.91
C PRO A 53 12.08 10.05 -16.30
N LEU A 54 12.18 9.17 -17.30
CA LEU A 54 11.05 8.35 -17.76
C LEU A 54 10.67 7.28 -16.73
N GLU A 55 11.68 6.59 -16.19
CA GLU A 55 11.49 5.60 -15.14
C GLU A 55 10.92 6.25 -13.87
N LEU A 56 11.46 7.40 -13.46
CA LEU A 56 10.96 8.15 -12.30
C LEU A 56 9.51 8.57 -12.48
N ALA A 57 9.15 9.06 -13.66
CA ALA A 57 7.77 9.41 -13.99
C ALA A 57 6.85 8.19 -13.91
N SER A 58 7.29 7.03 -14.43
CA SER A 58 6.53 5.77 -14.37
C SER A 58 6.34 5.28 -12.94
N MET A 59 7.38 5.34 -12.10
CA MET A 59 7.31 5.02 -10.68
C MET A 59 6.32 5.94 -9.94
N GLY A 60 6.20 7.19 -10.36
CA GLY A 60 5.30 8.17 -9.75
C GLY A 60 3.82 7.78 -9.76
N PHE A 61 3.37 6.98 -10.74
CA PHE A 61 2.01 6.44 -10.77
C PHE A 61 1.93 4.93 -10.49
N GLY A 62 3.02 4.32 -9.99
CA GLY A 62 3.01 2.95 -9.50
C GLY A 62 3.40 1.89 -10.53
N GLN A 63 4.04 2.26 -11.64
CA GLN A 63 4.65 1.34 -12.60
C GLN A 63 6.17 1.30 -12.42
N GLY A 64 6.82 0.26 -12.95
CA GLY A 64 8.28 0.14 -12.88
C GLY A 64 8.86 -0.25 -11.51
N ILE A 65 8.00 -0.52 -10.53
CA ILE A 65 8.34 -1.11 -9.23
C ILE A 65 7.43 -2.30 -8.94
N ALA A 66 7.96 -3.31 -8.25
CA ALA A 66 7.15 -4.40 -7.73
C ALA A 66 7.45 -4.58 -6.24
N ILE A 67 6.41 -4.47 -5.43
CA ILE A 67 6.45 -4.63 -3.98
C ILE A 67 5.50 -5.74 -3.56
N THR A 68 5.75 -6.35 -2.42
CA THR A 68 4.84 -7.36 -1.88
C THR A 68 3.59 -6.71 -1.28
N PRO A 69 2.44 -7.40 -1.25
CA PRO A 69 1.27 -6.93 -0.52
C PRO A 69 1.57 -6.60 0.94
N MET A 70 2.51 -7.34 1.56
CA MET A 70 2.94 -7.08 2.95
C MET A 70 3.68 -5.76 3.09
N GLN A 71 4.57 -5.42 2.16
CA GLN A 71 5.21 -4.10 2.15
C GLN A 71 4.18 -2.98 1.98
N LEU A 72 3.25 -3.13 1.04
CA LEU A 72 2.22 -2.12 0.78
C LEU A 72 1.33 -1.88 2.00
N ILE A 73 0.77 -2.95 2.60
CA ILE A 73 -0.11 -2.80 3.76
C ILE A 73 0.65 -2.23 4.97
N THR A 74 1.90 -2.62 5.17
CA THR A 74 2.75 -2.09 6.25
C THR A 74 3.00 -0.59 6.07
N ALA A 75 3.34 -0.16 4.86
CA ALA A 75 3.57 1.24 4.53
C ALA A 75 2.29 2.10 4.73
N VAL A 76 1.15 1.61 4.22
CA VAL A 76 -0.13 2.33 4.33
C VAL A 76 -0.65 2.32 5.76
N SER A 77 -0.44 1.25 6.53
CA SER A 77 -0.78 1.20 7.96
C SER A 77 -0.12 2.31 8.78
N ALA A 78 1.08 2.75 8.38
CA ALA A 78 1.76 3.85 9.06
C ALA A 78 0.96 5.17 8.97
N ILE A 79 0.20 5.41 7.89
CA ILE A 79 -0.67 6.58 7.75
C ILE A 79 -1.76 6.55 8.83
N GLY A 80 -2.42 5.41 9.01
CA GLY A 80 -3.45 5.22 10.06
C GLY A 80 -2.89 5.11 11.49
N ASN A 81 -1.57 5.07 11.64
CA ASN A 81 -0.87 4.94 12.91
C ASN A 81 0.03 6.16 13.19
N ASP A 82 -0.50 7.35 12.94
CA ASP A 82 0.20 8.62 13.21
C ASP A 82 1.60 8.70 12.58
N GLY A 83 1.79 8.14 11.39
CA GLY A 83 3.06 8.10 10.68
C GLY A 83 4.09 7.14 11.26
N VAL A 84 3.73 6.29 12.20
CA VAL A 84 4.63 5.33 12.83
C VAL A 84 4.50 3.97 12.15
N MET A 85 5.56 3.56 11.46
CA MET A 85 5.67 2.23 10.87
C MET A 85 6.00 1.20 11.95
N MET A 86 5.23 0.12 11.97
CA MET A 86 5.42 -1.02 12.88
C MET A 86 5.95 -2.23 12.11
N LYS A 87 6.72 -3.08 12.79
CA LYS A 87 7.12 -4.38 12.23
C LYS A 87 5.90 -5.30 12.20
N PRO A 88 5.50 -5.84 11.04
CA PRO A 88 4.39 -6.77 10.97
C PRO A 88 4.77 -8.11 11.61
N HIS A 89 3.80 -8.79 12.23
CA HIS A 89 3.98 -10.14 12.76
C HIS A 89 2.64 -10.89 12.76
N PHE A 90 2.67 -12.19 12.53
CA PHE A 90 1.51 -13.08 12.64
C PHE A 90 1.37 -13.65 14.05
N VAL A 91 2.50 -14.02 14.66
CA VAL A 91 2.48 -14.69 15.95
C VAL A 91 2.44 -13.65 17.06
N ARG A 92 1.36 -13.66 17.82
CA ARG A 92 1.23 -12.81 19.02
C ARG A 92 1.88 -13.47 20.23
N LYS A 93 1.63 -14.78 20.45
CA LYS A 93 2.17 -15.53 21.58
C LYS A 93 2.27 -17.01 21.27
N LEU A 94 3.18 -17.67 21.96
CA LEU A 94 3.29 -19.13 22.02
C LEU A 94 2.84 -19.57 23.41
N THR A 95 2.04 -20.63 23.46
CA THR A 95 1.57 -21.24 24.73
C THR A 95 2.01 -22.69 24.80
N ASP A 96 2.18 -23.21 26.01
CA ASP A 96 2.36 -24.63 26.25
C ASP A 96 1.02 -25.39 26.10
N LYS A 97 1.07 -26.71 26.36
CA LYS A 97 -0.10 -27.60 26.30
C LYS A 97 -1.21 -27.24 27.31
N ASP A 98 -0.88 -26.54 28.37
CA ASP A 98 -1.79 -26.15 29.47
C ASP A 98 -2.32 -24.71 29.22
N GLY A 99 -1.99 -24.08 28.10
CA GLY A 99 -2.43 -22.74 27.72
C GLY A 99 -1.61 -21.60 28.35
N LYS A 100 -0.55 -21.91 29.09
CA LYS A 100 0.32 -20.90 29.71
C LYS A 100 1.22 -20.28 28.66
N THR A 101 1.34 -18.96 28.69
CA THR A 101 2.19 -18.21 27.75
C THR A 101 3.67 -18.51 28.02
N VAL A 102 4.36 -19.02 27.01
CA VAL A 102 5.80 -19.30 27.01
C VAL A 102 6.57 -18.11 26.45
N VAL A 103 6.08 -17.54 25.34
CA VAL A 103 6.65 -16.35 24.67
C VAL A 103 5.52 -15.43 24.27
N GLU A 104 5.68 -14.13 24.45
CA GLU A 104 4.78 -13.11 23.91
C GLU A 104 5.58 -12.09 23.10
N PHE A 105 5.13 -11.85 21.86
CA PHE A 105 5.72 -10.87 20.96
C PHE A 105 4.98 -9.55 21.11
N LYS A 106 5.72 -8.51 21.47
CA LYS A 106 5.17 -7.15 21.61
C LYS A 106 5.28 -6.38 20.29
N PRO A 107 4.35 -5.45 20.02
CA PRO A 107 4.45 -4.55 18.86
C PRO A 107 5.80 -3.81 18.87
N THR A 108 6.49 -3.83 17.73
CA THR A 108 7.81 -3.22 17.58
C THR A 108 7.73 -2.05 16.61
N LYS A 109 8.04 -0.85 17.09
CA LYS A 109 8.18 0.34 16.26
C LYS A 109 9.44 0.24 15.40
N VAL A 110 9.30 0.49 14.10
CA VAL A 110 10.43 0.54 13.15
C VAL A 110 10.94 1.98 13.05
N ARG A 111 10.09 2.91 12.60
CA ARG A 111 10.45 4.33 12.41
C ARG A 111 9.20 5.21 12.24
N LYS A 112 9.36 6.52 12.37
CA LYS A 112 8.34 7.50 11.96
C LYS A 112 8.61 7.88 10.50
N VAL A 113 7.61 7.75 9.64
CA VAL A 113 7.72 7.98 8.18
C VAL A 113 7.02 9.26 7.73
N LEU A 114 6.03 9.73 8.49
CA LEU A 114 5.26 10.95 8.23
C LEU A 114 5.01 11.73 9.51
N SER A 115 4.72 13.03 9.38
CA SER A 115 4.17 13.82 10.47
C SER A 115 2.69 13.45 10.71
N SER A 116 2.18 13.72 11.91
CA SER A 116 0.77 13.53 12.26
C SER A 116 -0.15 14.34 11.35
N GLU A 117 0.20 15.60 11.10
CA GLU A 117 -0.52 16.49 10.20
C GLU A 117 -0.64 15.93 8.78
N THR A 118 0.47 15.44 8.20
CA THR A 118 0.43 14.78 6.88
C THR A 118 -0.43 13.52 6.89
N CYS A 119 -0.44 12.77 7.98
CA CYS A 119 -1.32 11.61 8.12
C CYS A 119 -2.79 12.00 8.12
N GLU A 120 -3.17 13.04 8.86
CA GLU A 120 -4.54 13.56 8.89
C GLU A 120 -5.00 14.02 7.50
N GLU A 121 -4.15 14.75 6.77
CA GLU A 121 -4.44 15.15 5.38
C GLU A 121 -4.64 13.92 4.47
N MET A 122 -3.77 12.92 4.59
CA MET A 122 -3.88 11.70 3.78
C MET A 122 -5.15 10.90 4.12
N LEU A 123 -5.52 10.78 5.39
CA LEU A 123 -6.76 10.12 5.79
C LEU A 123 -7.99 10.84 5.22
N ASN A 124 -8.01 12.17 5.26
CA ASN A 124 -9.06 12.99 4.64
C ASN A 124 -9.14 12.77 3.11
N ILE A 125 -8.00 12.69 2.43
CA ILE A 125 -7.95 12.40 0.98
C ILE A 125 -8.46 10.98 0.70
N MET A 126 -8.10 10.00 1.51
CA MET A 126 -8.56 8.62 1.36
C MET A 126 -10.07 8.47 1.62
N GLU A 127 -10.63 9.21 2.57
CA GLU A 127 -12.09 9.26 2.79
C GLU A 127 -12.82 9.85 1.59
N GLN A 128 -12.31 10.96 1.04
CA GLN A 128 -12.89 11.56 -0.16
C GLN A 128 -12.86 10.62 -1.38
N GLN A 129 -11.87 9.74 -1.48
CA GLN A 129 -11.80 8.72 -2.53
C GLN A 129 -13.01 7.78 -2.47
N VAL A 130 -13.39 7.34 -1.27
CA VAL A 130 -14.56 6.48 -1.05
C VAL A 130 -15.87 7.28 -1.15
N ASP A 131 -15.89 8.51 -0.67
CA ASP A 131 -17.13 9.31 -0.67
C ASP A 131 -17.51 9.84 -2.05
N LYS A 132 -16.54 10.27 -2.86
CA LYS A 132 -16.80 11.11 -4.04
C LYS A 132 -16.22 10.57 -5.34
N TYR A 133 -15.24 9.63 -5.28
CA TYR A 133 -14.46 9.24 -6.46
C TYR A 133 -14.46 7.73 -6.72
N GLY A 134 -13.36 7.17 -7.21
CA GLY A 134 -13.25 5.80 -7.67
C GLY A 134 -13.42 4.70 -6.62
N GLY A 135 -13.51 5.04 -5.33
CA GLY A 135 -13.76 4.09 -4.26
C GLY A 135 -15.22 4.03 -3.79
N ARG A 136 -16.15 4.68 -4.46
CA ARG A 136 -17.55 4.82 -3.99
C ARG A 136 -18.30 3.52 -3.74
N THR A 137 -17.94 2.45 -4.43
CA THR A 137 -18.51 1.12 -4.22
C THR A 137 -18.10 0.49 -2.89
N ALA A 138 -17.07 1.04 -2.21
CA ALA A 138 -16.66 0.65 -0.87
C ALA A 138 -17.45 1.38 0.24
N LYS A 139 -18.35 2.29 -0.11
CA LYS A 139 -19.11 3.04 0.88
C LYS A 139 -20.13 2.15 1.58
N MET A 140 -20.04 2.05 2.91
CA MET A 140 -20.98 1.33 3.76
C MET A 140 -21.73 2.30 4.68
N PRO A 141 -23.07 2.25 4.73
CA PRO A 141 -23.84 3.07 5.64
C PRO A 141 -23.43 2.86 7.10
N GLY A 142 -23.24 3.96 7.83
CA GLY A 142 -22.85 3.92 9.24
C GLY A 142 -21.33 3.77 9.50
N TYR A 143 -20.51 3.60 8.46
CA TYR A 143 -19.07 3.49 8.58
C TYR A 143 -18.36 4.58 7.79
N ARG A 144 -17.37 5.20 8.39
CA ARG A 144 -16.44 6.11 7.71
C ARG A 144 -15.23 5.30 7.24
N ILE A 145 -15.09 5.15 5.93
CA ILE A 145 -14.05 4.36 5.28
C ILE A 145 -13.24 5.25 4.38
N GLY A 146 -11.92 5.14 4.46
CA GLY A 146 -11.01 5.74 3.49
C GLY A 146 -10.25 4.67 2.75
N GLY A 147 -10.01 4.86 1.46
CA GLY A 147 -9.33 3.86 0.67
C GLY A 147 -8.82 4.35 -0.68
N LYS A 148 -8.11 3.46 -1.38
CA LYS A 148 -7.57 3.72 -2.72
C LYS A 148 -7.58 2.45 -3.56
N THR A 149 -8.11 2.56 -4.76
CA THR A 149 -8.03 1.52 -5.79
C THR A 149 -6.68 1.55 -6.51
N GLY A 150 -6.20 0.39 -6.93
CA GLY A 150 -5.06 0.25 -7.83
C GLY A 150 -5.41 -0.64 -9.01
N THR A 151 -4.84 -0.33 -10.17
CA THR A 151 -4.88 -1.17 -11.36
C THR A 151 -3.52 -1.08 -12.03
N SER A 152 -2.84 -2.20 -12.15
CA SER A 152 -1.53 -2.25 -12.81
C SER A 152 -1.53 -3.25 -13.95
N SER A 153 -0.92 -2.88 -15.08
CA SER A 153 -0.68 -3.80 -16.17
C SER A 153 0.44 -4.77 -15.83
N LYS A 154 0.26 -6.05 -16.16
CA LYS A 154 1.30 -7.08 -15.94
C LYS A 154 2.37 -7.00 -17.01
N ALA A 155 3.62 -7.14 -16.58
CA ALA A 155 4.72 -7.38 -17.49
C ALA A 155 4.67 -8.84 -17.98
N VAL A 156 4.58 -9.04 -19.29
CA VAL A 156 4.63 -10.33 -19.96
C VAL A 156 5.70 -10.25 -21.05
N ASN A 157 6.71 -11.11 -20.99
CA ASN A 157 7.81 -11.13 -21.96
C ASN A 157 8.51 -9.76 -22.15
N GLY A 158 8.70 -9.01 -21.05
CA GLY A 158 9.39 -7.71 -21.08
C GLY A 158 8.55 -6.52 -21.53
N SER A 159 7.25 -6.70 -21.78
CA SER A 159 6.32 -5.64 -22.17
C SER A 159 5.07 -5.65 -21.30
N TYR A 160 4.45 -4.50 -21.09
CA TYR A 160 3.17 -4.43 -20.38
C TYR A 160 2.02 -5.01 -21.22
N SER A 161 1.30 -5.96 -20.64
CA SER A 161 0.10 -6.54 -21.27
C SER A 161 -1.03 -5.52 -21.32
N GLN A 162 -1.75 -5.47 -22.43
CA GLN A 162 -2.96 -4.66 -22.55
C GLN A 162 -4.21 -5.37 -21.99
N SER A 163 -4.15 -6.69 -21.80
CA SER A 163 -5.29 -7.51 -21.40
C SER A 163 -5.15 -8.14 -20.02
N LYS A 164 -3.94 -8.19 -19.45
CA LYS A 164 -3.70 -8.76 -18.12
C LYS A 164 -3.35 -7.66 -17.13
N THR A 165 -4.23 -7.49 -16.15
CA THR A 165 -4.06 -6.51 -15.09
C THR A 165 -4.11 -7.18 -13.73
N ASP A 166 -3.49 -6.57 -12.74
CA ASP A 166 -3.76 -6.84 -11.33
C ASP A 166 -4.58 -5.67 -10.80
N THR A 167 -5.64 -5.97 -10.05
CA THR A 167 -6.46 -4.97 -9.39
C THR A 167 -6.28 -5.05 -7.90
N SER A 168 -6.33 -3.91 -7.23
CA SER A 168 -6.20 -3.87 -5.78
C SER A 168 -7.09 -2.80 -5.17
N PHE A 169 -7.42 -3.01 -3.90
CA PHE A 169 -8.06 -2.00 -3.08
C PHE A 169 -7.47 -2.07 -1.67
N ILE A 170 -7.01 -0.93 -1.17
CA ILE A 170 -6.59 -0.79 0.22
C ILE A 170 -7.49 0.21 0.92
N CYS A 171 -7.97 -0.15 2.11
CA CYS A 171 -8.84 0.73 2.90
C CYS A 171 -8.53 0.66 4.39
N MET A 172 -9.02 1.66 5.10
CA MET A 172 -8.94 1.78 6.55
C MET A 172 -10.31 2.13 7.13
N ALA A 173 -10.62 1.58 8.29
CA ALA A 173 -11.84 1.86 9.03
C ALA A 173 -11.62 1.80 10.56
N PRO A 174 -12.36 2.64 11.34
CA PRO A 174 -12.94 3.91 10.91
C PRO A 174 -11.86 4.91 10.52
N ILE A 175 -12.10 5.79 9.52
CA ILE A 175 -11.02 6.60 8.94
C ILE A 175 -10.52 7.71 9.87
N ASP A 176 -11.35 8.18 10.80
CA ASP A 176 -11.01 9.20 11.80
C ASP A 176 -10.18 8.65 12.97
N ASN A 177 -10.17 7.33 13.18
CA ASN A 177 -9.32 6.64 14.16
C ASN A 177 -9.08 5.20 13.71
N PRO A 178 -8.25 4.95 12.70
CA PRO A 178 -8.11 3.65 12.07
C PRO A 178 -7.78 2.53 13.06
N LYS A 179 -8.56 1.45 13.00
CA LYS A 179 -8.38 0.24 13.80
C LYS A 179 -8.01 -0.95 12.95
N ILE A 180 -8.44 -0.94 11.69
CA ILE A 180 -8.15 -1.98 10.72
C ILE A 180 -7.67 -1.36 9.42
N VAL A 181 -6.78 -2.08 8.75
CA VAL A 181 -6.36 -1.84 7.37
C VAL A 181 -6.59 -3.13 6.61
N VAL A 182 -7.26 -3.04 5.47
CA VAL A 182 -7.53 -4.18 4.60
C VAL A 182 -6.92 -3.92 3.24
N LEU A 183 -6.18 -4.89 2.71
CA LEU A 183 -5.66 -4.88 1.35
C LEU A 183 -6.16 -6.12 0.63
N ILE A 184 -6.86 -5.92 -0.47
CA ILE A 184 -7.26 -6.96 -1.41
C ILE A 184 -6.44 -6.79 -2.69
N VAL A 185 -5.87 -7.88 -3.17
CA VAL A 185 -5.15 -7.94 -4.46
C VAL A 185 -5.73 -9.09 -5.26
N CYS A 186 -6.29 -8.77 -6.42
CA CYS A 186 -6.80 -9.75 -7.38
C CYS A 186 -5.80 -9.87 -8.54
N ASN A 187 -5.18 -11.04 -8.63
CA ASN A 187 -4.18 -11.32 -9.65
C ASN A 187 -4.87 -11.79 -10.93
N SER A 188 -4.70 -11.05 -12.02
CA SER A 188 -5.28 -11.34 -13.35
C SER A 188 -6.78 -11.67 -13.28
N PRO A 189 -7.62 -10.85 -12.64
CA PRO A 189 -9.05 -11.09 -12.63
C PRO A 189 -9.63 -10.98 -14.04
N ASN A 190 -10.81 -11.57 -14.25
CA ASN A 190 -11.52 -11.50 -15.54
C ASN A 190 -11.98 -10.08 -15.89
N GLN A 191 -11.98 -9.16 -14.92
CA GLN A 191 -12.37 -7.77 -15.07
C GLN A 191 -11.23 -6.86 -14.59
N SER A 192 -10.97 -5.76 -15.33
CA SER A 192 -9.81 -4.90 -15.09
C SER A 192 -10.04 -3.75 -14.09
N TYR A 193 -11.20 -3.68 -13.44
CA TYR A 193 -11.53 -2.58 -12.53
C TYR A 193 -11.69 -3.06 -11.09
N ALA A 194 -11.07 -2.35 -10.15
CA ALA A 194 -11.09 -2.70 -8.73
C ALA A 194 -12.47 -2.55 -8.08
N ASP A 195 -13.34 -1.69 -8.61
CA ASP A 195 -14.72 -1.48 -8.15
C ASP A 195 -15.62 -2.71 -8.32
N ILE A 196 -15.31 -3.58 -9.27
CA ILE A 196 -16.04 -4.83 -9.53
C ILE A 196 -15.25 -6.09 -9.15
N THR A 197 -14.01 -5.95 -8.70
CA THR A 197 -13.14 -7.08 -8.30
C THR A 197 -12.71 -7.00 -6.84
N ALA A 198 -11.80 -6.09 -6.50
CA ALA A 198 -11.19 -6.02 -5.18
C ALA A 198 -12.11 -5.37 -4.12
N ILE A 199 -12.89 -4.34 -4.46
CA ILE A 199 -13.77 -3.66 -3.49
C ILE A 199 -14.87 -4.58 -2.95
N PRO A 200 -15.60 -5.38 -3.79
CA PRO A 200 -16.64 -6.28 -3.26
C PRO A 200 -16.13 -7.34 -2.29
N ILE A 201 -14.83 -7.64 -2.33
CA ILE A 201 -14.20 -8.59 -1.39
C ILE A 201 -13.81 -7.88 -0.08
N ALA A 202 -13.54 -6.57 -0.14
CA ALA A 202 -13.17 -5.78 1.04
C ALA A 202 -14.35 -5.38 1.91
N ASN A 203 -15.56 -5.31 1.33
CA ASN A 203 -16.82 -5.02 2.00
C ASN A 203 -17.39 -6.26 2.71
#